data_bff665358eda6eefdc283b1a52e18b2e
#
_entry.id   bff665358eda6eefdc283b1a52e18b2e
#
_cell.length_a   1.000
_cell.length_b   1.000
_cell.length_c   1.000
_cell.angle_alpha   90.00
_cell.angle_beta   90.00
_cell.angle_gamma   90.00
#
_symmetry.space_group_name_H-M   'P 1'
#
loop_
_entity.id
_entity.type
_entity.pdbx_description
1 polymer ?
#
loop_
_entity_poly.entity_id
_entity_poly.type
_entity_poly.pdbx_seq_one_letter_code
_entity_poly.pdbx_strand_id
1 'polypeptide(L)'
;PDGGDELIVRESTELALSVSGPFSSDIGDISDNLVLKAAHKLRQHTGCTLGAEIELVKNLPVASGIGGGSADAATALNLLVRLWKCKLSEDVLLDIGLSLGADVPACLLEKPLFMSGIGEKIQEVEKFPDLNMLLINSNSKVSTPEVFRNLTISNETPIFEKSDFSIANRLISSLKVCRNDLEPAALNILPDISQVLSVLTAQAGCDLARMSGSGATCFGLFKSRAAADVAASTIAHEFPEWWVKAMSV
;
A
#
# COMPACT_ATOMS: atom_id res chain seq x y z
N PRO A 1 1.20 -11.71 -2.21
CA PRO A 1 -0.24 -11.91 -1.95
C PRO A 1 -0.98 -12.03 -3.26
N ASP A 2 -1.89 -13.01 -3.35
CA ASP A 2 -2.70 -13.21 -4.55
C ASP A 2 -3.58 -11.99 -4.81
N GLY A 3 -3.48 -11.43 -6.05
CA GLY A 3 -4.36 -10.36 -6.52
C GLY A 3 -3.89 -8.93 -6.23
N GLY A 4 -2.60 -8.70 -6.22
CA GLY A 4 -2.00 -7.36 -6.34
C GLY A 4 -2.07 -6.83 -7.77
N ASP A 5 -1.53 -5.63 -7.97
CA ASP A 5 -1.26 -5.12 -9.31
C ASP A 5 -0.17 -5.97 -9.98
N GLU A 6 -0.19 -6.06 -11.30
CA GLU A 6 0.79 -6.85 -12.05
C GLU A 6 1.58 -5.93 -12.98
N LEU A 7 2.90 -6.14 -13.01
CA LEU A 7 3.79 -5.41 -13.91
C LEU A 7 4.55 -6.38 -14.81
N ILE A 8 4.54 -6.07 -16.09
CA ILE A 8 5.33 -6.79 -17.10
C ILE A 8 6.21 -5.76 -17.80
N VAL A 9 7.52 -6.06 -17.92
CA VAL A 9 8.47 -5.21 -18.65
C VAL A 9 9.16 -5.99 -19.75
N ARG A 10 9.30 -5.38 -20.92
CA ARG A 10 9.99 -5.95 -22.09
C ARG A 10 10.99 -4.94 -22.65
N GLU A 11 12.02 -5.45 -23.32
CA GLU A 11 12.97 -4.59 -24.03
C GLU A 11 12.26 -3.86 -25.18
N SER A 12 12.59 -2.57 -25.30
CA SER A 12 12.08 -1.70 -26.38
C SER A 12 13.11 -0.60 -26.68
N THR A 13 12.96 0.05 -27.81
CA THR A 13 13.76 1.24 -28.16
C THR A 13 13.23 2.50 -27.48
N GLU A 14 11.93 2.54 -27.18
CA GLU A 14 11.26 3.65 -26.54
C GLU A 14 10.76 3.24 -25.15
N LEU A 15 10.55 4.25 -24.29
CA LEU A 15 9.93 4.04 -22.99
C LEU A 15 8.43 4.31 -23.11
N ALA A 16 7.63 3.26 -22.92
CA ALA A 16 6.18 3.34 -23.01
C ALA A 16 5.53 2.62 -21.81
N LEU A 17 4.41 3.15 -21.33
CA LEU A 17 3.56 2.55 -20.30
C LEU A 17 2.15 2.37 -20.85
N SER A 18 1.64 1.17 -20.79
CA SER A 18 0.22 0.85 -20.99
C SER A 18 -0.41 0.41 -19.67
N VAL A 19 -1.67 0.77 -19.45
CA VAL A 19 -2.40 0.44 -18.24
C VAL A 19 -3.71 -0.24 -18.59
N SER A 20 -4.00 -1.35 -17.93
CA SER A 20 -5.23 -2.13 -18.04
C SER A 20 -5.73 -2.56 -16.65
N GLY A 21 -6.78 -3.36 -16.60
CA GLY A 21 -7.34 -3.87 -15.35
C GLY A 21 -8.54 -3.08 -14.85
N PRO A 22 -9.21 -3.58 -13.80
CA PRO A 22 -10.47 -3.04 -13.29
C PRO A 22 -10.41 -1.55 -12.87
N PHE A 23 -9.24 -1.12 -12.37
CA PHE A 23 -9.03 0.26 -11.88
C PHE A 23 -8.20 1.11 -12.84
N SER A 24 -8.01 0.68 -14.09
CA SER A 24 -7.23 1.43 -15.08
C SER A 24 -7.84 2.79 -15.43
N SER A 25 -9.19 2.90 -15.46
CA SER A 25 -9.89 4.15 -15.70
C SER A 25 -9.71 5.20 -14.59
N ASP A 26 -9.27 4.77 -13.41
CA ASP A 26 -9.05 5.64 -12.25
C ASP A 26 -7.68 6.30 -12.24
N ILE A 27 -6.77 5.82 -13.09
CA ILE A 27 -5.46 6.42 -13.30
C ILE A 27 -5.66 7.70 -14.12
N GLY A 28 -5.14 8.80 -13.61
CA GLY A 28 -5.12 10.09 -14.32
C GLY A 28 -4.18 10.07 -15.53
N ASP A 29 -3.49 11.18 -15.76
CA ASP A 29 -2.52 11.27 -16.85
C ASP A 29 -1.38 10.24 -16.65
N ILE A 30 -1.14 9.41 -17.68
CA ILE A 30 -0.07 8.40 -17.69
C ILE A 30 1.29 9.04 -17.48
N SER A 31 1.51 10.28 -17.93
CA SER A 31 2.77 11.00 -17.72
C SER A 31 3.07 11.26 -16.24
N ASP A 32 2.04 11.29 -15.39
CA ASP A 32 2.14 11.45 -13.94
C ASP A 32 2.29 10.14 -13.18
N ASN A 33 2.16 9.00 -13.86
CA ASN A 33 2.23 7.70 -13.23
C ASN A 33 3.61 7.43 -12.62
N LEU A 34 3.64 6.94 -11.37
CA LEU A 34 4.87 6.68 -10.63
C LEU A 34 5.75 5.62 -11.29
N VAL A 35 5.16 4.65 -12.00
CA VAL A 35 5.90 3.64 -12.78
C VAL A 35 6.74 4.30 -13.88
N LEU A 36 6.15 5.22 -14.63
CA LEU A 36 6.87 5.95 -15.68
C LEU A 36 7.92 6.89 -15.10
N LYS A 37 7.57 7.58 -14.01
CA LYS A 37 8.52 8.44 -13.26
C LYS A 37 9.70 7.63 -12.73
N ALA A 38 9.46 6.43 -12.22
CA ALA A 38 10.51 5.50 -11.75
C ALA A 38 11.47 5.14 -12.87
N ALA A 39 10.96 4.78 -14.04
CA ALA A 39 11.78 4.48 -15.21
C ALA A 39 12.64 5.67 -15.65
N HIS A 40 12.06 6.86 -15.71
CA HIS A 40 12.80 8.09 -16.04
C HIS A 40 13.89 8.42 -15.01
N LYS A 41 13.59 8.31 -13.71
CA LYS A 41 14.57 8.54 -12.64
C LYS A 41 15.72 7.56 -12.69
N LEU A 42 15.41 6.27 -12.90
CA LEU A 42 16.44 5.25 -13.04
C LEU A 42 17.36 5.53 -14.23
N ARG A 43 16.80 5.88 -15.40
CA ARG A 43 17.59 6.28 -16.58
C ARG A 43 18.47 7.49 -16.30
N GLN A 44 17.92 8.52 -15.68
CA GLN A 44 18.66 9.74 -15.33
C GLN A 44 19.84 9.44 -14.40
N HIS A 45 19.62 8.58 -13.40
CA HIS A 45 20.66 8.25 -12.42
C HIS A 45 21.78 7.38 -13.03
N THR A 46 21.42 6.41 -13.88
CA THR A 46 22.34 5.42 -14.43
C THR A 46 22.99 5.85 -15.75
N GLY A 47 22.49 6.89 -16.40
CA GLY A 47 22.85 7.27 -17.77
C GLY A 47 22.36 6.24 -18.81
N CYS A 48 21.47 5.31 -18.45
CA CYS A 48 20.91 4.31 -19.35
C CYS A 48 20.05 4.96 -20.44
N THR A 49 20.27 4.59 -21.68
CA THR A 49 19.51 5.10 -22.85
C THR A 49 18.52 4.07 -23.40
N LEU A 50 18.49 2.85 -22.84
CA LEU A 50 17.60 1.79 -23.28
C LEU A 50 16.14 2.16 -22.98
N GLY A 51 15.22 1.73 -23.86
CA GLY A 51 13.78 1.82 -23.63
C GLY A 51 13.23 0.60 -22.91
N ALA A 52 11.95 0.65 -22.62
CA ALA A 52 11.17 -0.47 -22.11
C ALA A 52 9.70 -0.30 -22.48
N GLU A 53 9.04 -1.36 -22.84
CA GLU A 53 7.60 -1.45 -22.86
C GLU A 53 7.13 -2.00 -21.50
N ILE A 54 6.30 -1.23 -20.82
CA ILE A 54 5.81 -1.54 -19.48
C ILE A 54 4.29 -1.72 -19.58
N GLU A 55 3.80 -2.85 -19.11
CA GLU A 55 2.36 -3.12 -18.96
C GLU A 55 2.04 -3.16 -17.47
N LEU A 56 1.09 -2.34 -17.03
CA LEU A 56 0.57 -2.31 -15.66
C LEU A 56 -0.89 -2.77 -15.65
N VAL A 57 -1.19 -3.85 -14.94
CA VAL A 57 -2.58 -4.30 -14.71
C VAL A 57 -3.00 -3.83 -13.32
N LYS A 58 -3.91 -2.85 -13.27
CA LYS A 58 -4.42 -2.25 -12.02
C LYS A 58 -5.57 -3.07 -11.45
N ASN A 59 -5.27 -3.93 -10.49
CA ASN A 59 -6.22 -4.76 -9.75
C ASN A 59 -6.62 -4.16 -8.39
N LEU A 60 -5.87 -3.16 -7.92
CA LEU A 60 -6.11 -2.50 -6.63
C LEU A 60 -6.70 -1.09 -6.84
N PRO A 61 -7.60 -0.64 -5.94
CA PRO A 61 -8.15 0.71 -6.00
C PRO A 61 -7.06 1.78 -5.98
N VAL A 62 -7.22 2.82 -6.81
CA VAL A 62 -6.28 3.93 -6.92
C VAL A 62 -6.51 4.95 -5.80
N ALA A 63 -5.46 5.58 -5.28
CA ALA A 63 -5.53 6.57 -4.20
C ALA A 63 -6.29 6.06 -2.96
N SER A 64 -6.01 4.84 -2.55
CA SER A 64 -6.78 4.08 -1.57
C SER A 64 -6.10 3.90 -0.21
N GLY A 65 -4.94 4.49 0.01
CA GLY A 65 -4.21 4.41 1.30
C GLY A 65 -3.48 3.09 1.57
N ILE A 66 -3.34 2.21 0.57
CA ILE A 66 -2.63 0.92 0.68
C ILE A 66 -1.25 0.90 0.00
N GLY A 67 -0.76 2.05 -0.45
CA GLY A 67 0.56 2.14 -1.07
C GLY A 67 0.67 1.51 -2.47
N GLY A 68 -0.44 1.20 -3.16
CA GLY A 68 -0.43 0.50 -4.44
C GLY A 68 0.46 1.16 -5.49
N GLY A 69 0.35 2.46 -5.70
CA GLY A 69 1.21 3.19 -6.65
C GLY A 69 2.70 3.19 -6.27
N SER A 70 3.01 3.19 -4.96
CA SER A 70 4.39 3.08 -4.47
C SER A 70 4.95 1.67 -4.69
N ALA A 71 4.13 0.64 -4.49
CA ALA A 71 4.47 -0.74 -4.78
C ALA A 71 4.69 -0.96 -6.29
N ASP A 72 3.84 -0.38 -7.14
CA ASP A 72 4.02 -0.41 -8.60
C ASP A 72 5.35 0.22 -9.01
N ALA A 73 5.68 1.40 -8.46
CA ALA A 73 6.94 2.10 -8.73
C ALA A 73 8.17 1.30 -8.27
N ALA A 74 8.11 0.72 -7.07
CA ALA A 74 9.16 -0.15 -6.53
C ALA A 74 9.39 -1.38 -7.40
N THR A 75 8.29 -2.05 -7.79
CA THR A 75 8.34 -3.20 -8.70
C THR A 75 8.95 -2.80 -10.05
N ALA A 76 8.53 -1.66 -10.61
CA ALA A 76 9.11 -1.13 -11.86
C ALA A 76 10.61 -0.90 -11.73
N LEU A 77 11.09 -0.27 -10.65
CA LEU A 77 12.51 -0.08 -10.40
C LEU A 77 13.27 -1.40 -10.39
N ASN A 78 12.79 -2.39 -9.62
CA ASN A 78 13.41 -3.71 -9.54
C ASN A 78 13.48 -4.43 -10.88
N LEU A 79 12.39 -4.40 -11.66
CA LEU A 79 12.32 -5.03 -12.97
C LEU A 79 13.24 -4.33 -13.99
N LEU A 80 13.24 -3.00 -14.01
CA LEU A 80 14.05 -2.21 -14.94
C LEU A 80 15.56 -2.29 -14.62
N VAL A 81 15.94 -2.33 -13.34
CA VAL A 81 17.33 -2.58 -12.93
C VAL A 81 17.82 -3.91 -13.50
N ARG A 82 17.00 -4.95 -13.46
CA ARG A 82 17.32 -6.27 -14.04
C ARG A 82 17.36 -6.23 -15.57
N LEU A 83 16.33 -5.64 -16.20
CA LEU A 83 16.20 -5.55 -17.67
C LEU A 83 17.37 -4.79 -18.27
N TRP A 84 17.69 -3.61 -17.73
CA TRP A 84 18.77 -2.75 -18.24
C TRP A 84 20.16 -3.12 -17.69
N LYS A 85 20.24 -4.15 -16.82
CA LYS A 85 21.47 -4.63 -16.19
C LYS A 85 22.23 -3.52 -15.46
N CYS A 86 21.49 -2.62 -14.81
CA CYS A 86 22.06 -1.52 -14.06
C CYS A 86 22.79 -2.05 -12.82
N LYS A 87 24.00 -1.52 -12.58
CA LYS A 87 24.79 -1.83 -11.37
C LYS A 87 24.58 -0.72 -10.36
N LEU A 88 23.70 -0.94 -9.39
CA LEU A 88 23.36 -0.02 -8.31
C LEU A 88 23.54 -0.72 -6.96
N SER A 89 23.96 0.05 -5.94
CA SER A 89 23.83 -0.42 -4.56
C SER A 89 22.38 -0.29 -4.10
N GLU A 90 22.02 -1.03 -3.04
CA GLU A 90 20.71 -0.94 -2.42
C GLU A 90 20.41 0.49 -1.95
N ASP A 91 21.37 1.15 -1.29
CA ASP A 91 21.22 2.53 -0.82
C ASP A 91 20.83 3.49 -1.94
N VAL A 92 21.49 3.39 -3.10
CA VAL A 92 21.17 4.22 -4.26
C VAL A 92 19.77 3.95 -4.79
N LEU A 93 19.34 2.67 -4.79
CA LEU A 93 18.00 2.30 -5.23
C LEU A 93 16.93 2.83 -4.27
N LEU A 94 17.21 2.79 -2.96
CA LEU A 94 16.35 3.37 -1.92
C LEU A 94 16.24 4.89 -2.06
N ASP A 95 17.36 5.60 -2.36
CA ASP A 95 17.37 7.05 -2.59
C ASP A 95 16.53 7.43 -3.82
N ILE A 96 16.63 6.66 -4.92
CA ILE A 96 15.79 6.83 -6.10
C ILE A 96 14.32 6.63 -5.69
N GLY A 97 14.02 5.58 -4.94
CA GLY A 97 12.69 5.28 -4.43
C GLY A 97 12.12 6.41 -3.58
N LEU A 98 12.88 6.91 -2.62
CA LEU A 98 12.48 8.02 -1.75
C LEU A 98 12.15 9.30 -2.54
N SER A 99 12.89 9.56 -3.63
CA SER A 99 12.63 10.69 -4.51
C SER A 99 11.30 10.58 -5.31
N LEU A 100 10.71 9.40 -5.38
CA LEU A 100 9.42 9.13 -6.01
C LEU A 100 8.26 9.23 -5.01
N GLY A 101 8.49 8.84 -3.76
CA GLY A 101 7.51 8.89 -2.71
C GLY A 101 8.00 8.23 -1.42
N ALA A 102 7.47 8.70 -0.29
CA ALA A 102 7.84 8.25 1.05
C ALA A 102 7.72 6.72 1.26
N ASP A 103 6.72 6.10 0.65
CA ASP A 103 6.44 4.67 0.82
C ASP A 103 7.24 3.76 -0.13
N VAL A 104 7.87 4.33 -1.18
CA VAL A 104 8.57 3.52 -2.20
C VAL A 104 9.76 2.75 -1.61
N PRO A 105 10.59 3.32 -0.71
CA PRO A 105 11.67 2.55 -0.09
C PRO A 105 11.17 1.33 0.69
N ALA A 106 10.06 1.45 1.42
CA ALA A 106 9.45 0.33 2.13
C ALA A 106 8.99 -0.78 1.16
N CYS A 107 8.40 -0.39 0.03
CA CYS A 107 7.99 -1.33 -1.01
C CYS A 107 9.18 -2.01 -1.72
N LEU A 108 10.32 -1.32 -1.85
CA LEU A 108 11.54 -1.91 -2.43
C LEU A 108 12.14 -3.01 -1.56
N LEU A 109 12.03 -2.89 -0.24
CA LEU A 109 12.58 -3.87 0.71
C LEU A 109 11.73 -5.13 0.83
N GLU A 110 10.43 -5.06 0.50
CA GLU A 110 9.47 -6.19 0.53
C GLU A 110 9.46 -6.94 1.88
N LYS A 111 9.69 -6.24 2.98
CA LYS A 111 9.79 -6.78 4.33
C LYS A 111 8.92 -6.02 5.31
N PRO A 112 8.47 -6.65 6.40
CA PRO A 112 7.91 -5.93 7.53
C PRO A 112 8.92 -4.97 8.13
N LEU A 113 8.51 -3.71 8.34
CA LEU A 113 9.42 -2.68 8.82
C LEU A 113 8.69 -1.58 9.59
N PHE A 114 9.45 -0.84 10.40
CA PHE A 114 9.06 0.45 10.91
C PHE A 114 9.66 1.54 10.05
N MET A 115 8.83 2.49 9.66
CA MET A 115 9.23 3.65 8.90
C MET A 115 8.96 4.93 9.70
N SER A 116 9.88 5.88 9.67
CA SER A 116 9.75 7.17 10.34
C SER A 116 10.45 8.28 9.55
N GLY A 117 10.32 9.53 10.04
CA GLY A 117 10.73 10.69 9.27
C GLY A 117 9.77 10.93 8.11
N ILE A 118 10.31 11.16 6.92
CA ILE A 118 9.57 11.24 5.65
C ILE A 118 9.69 9.93 4.84
N GLY A 119 10.00 8.80 5.52
CA GLY A 119 10.20 7.49 4.88
C GLY A 119 11.67 7.06 4.78
N GLU A 120 12.62 7.92 5.18
CA GLU A 120 14.06 7.66 5.08
C GLU A 120 14.62 6.82 6.22
N LYS A 121 13.92 6.78 7.36
CA LYS A 121 14.36 5.99 8.52
C LYS A 121 13.62 4.67 8.56
N ILE A 122 14.30 3.63 8.13
CA ILE A 122 13.73 2.29 8.03
C ILE A 122 14.40 1.39 9.06
N GLN A 123 13.58 0.61 9.78
CA GLN A 123 14.02 -0.44 10.67
C GLN A 123 13.26 -1.72 10.36
N GLU A 124 13.96 -2.74 9.87
CA GLU A 124 13.35 -4.04 9.58
C GLU A 124 12.84 -4.73 10.85
N VAL A 125 11.76 -5.49 10.69
CA VAL A 125 11.21 -6.40 11.71
C VAL A 125 11.63 -7.81 11.35
N GLU A 126 12.57 -8.38 12.13
CA GLU A 126 13.19 -9.68 11.80
C GLU A 126 12.20 -10.86 11.81
N LYS A 127 11.19 -10.79 12.67
CA LYS A 127 10.19 -11.84 12.83
C LYS A 127 8.80 -11.24 12.79
N PHE A 128 8.03 -11.65 11.83
CA PHE A 128 6.66 -11.21 11.65
C PHE A 128 5.77 -12.45 11.44
N PRO A 129 4.61 -12.54 12.12
CA PRO A 129 3.74 -13.69 12.00
C PRO A 129 2.88 -13.60 10.75
N ASP A 130 2.43 -14.76 10.26
CA ASP A 130 1.37 -14.78 9.26
C ASP A 130 0.10 -14.15 9.84
N LEU A 131 -0.48 -13.20 9.09
CA LEU A 131 -1.72 -12.55 9.44
C LEU A 131 -2.79 -12.82 8.38
N ASN A 132 -4.02 -12.98 8.84
CA ASN A 132 -5.18 -13.08 7.97
C ASN A 132 -5.88 -11.72 7.95
N MET A 133 -5.96 -11.12 6.77
CA MET A 133 -6.42 -9.76 6.59
C MET A 133 -7.59 -9.69 5.61
N LEU A 134 -8.52 -8.81 5.90
CA LEU A 134 -9.57 -8.41 4.98
C LEU A 134 -9.42 -6.91 4.68
N LEU A 135 -9.23 -6.57 3.42
CA LEU A 135 -9.21 -5.19 2.94
C LEU A 135 -10.57 -4.82 2.37
N ILE A 136 -11.04 -3.63 2.68
CA ILE A 136 -12.31 -3.08 2.16
C ILE A 136 -12.11 -1.63 1.75
N ASN A 137 -12.63 -1.29 0.57
CA ASN A 137 -12.75 0.07 0.11
C ASN A 137 -14.18 0.28 -0.43
N SER A 138 -14.84 1.34 -0.02
CA SER A 138 -16.19 1.69 -0.51
C SER A 138 -16.19 2.20 -1.96
N ASN A 139 -15.07 2.04 -2.69
CA ASN A 139 -14.80 2.63 -4.01
C ASN A 139 -14.87 4.16 -4.03
N SER A 140 -14.77 4.78 -2.85
CA SER A 140 -14.67 6.22 -2.69
C SER A 140 -13.21 6.63 -2.59
N LYS A 141 -12.88 7.79 -3.16
CA LYS A 141 -11.51 8.33 -3.18
C LYS A 141 -11.37 9.43 -2.13
N VAL A 142 -10.27 9.42 -1.43
CA VAL A 142 -9.88 10.52 -0.54
C VAL A 142 -8.51 11.06 -0.95
N SER A 143 -8.39 12.37 -0.96
CA SER A 143 -7.14 13.04 -1.34
C SER A 143 -6.14 12.99 -0.19
N THR A 144 -5.06 12.20 -0.32
CA THR A 144 -3.98 12.16 0.67
C THR A 144 -3.46 13.56 1.07
N PRO A 145 -3.17 14.50 0.12
CA PRO A 145 -2.78 15.86 0.49
C PRO A 145 -3.85 16.62 1.28
N GLU A 146 -5.13 16.36 1.02
CA GLU A 146 -6.22 16.99 1.74
C GLU A 146 -6.34 16.46 3.17
N VAL A 147 -6.20 15.15 3.36
CA VAL A 147 -6.16 14.53 4.70
C VAL A 147 -5.02 15.10 5.53
N PHE A 148 -3.80 15.19 4.95
CA PHE A 148 -2.65 15.78 5.64
C PHE A 148 -2.84 17.26 5.99
N ARG A 149 -3.50 18.05 5.14
CA ARG A 149 -3.81 19.46 5.44
C ARG A 149 -4.79 19.62 6.61
N ASN A 150 -5.66 18.64 6.82
CA ASN A 150 -6.64 18.63 7.91
C ASN A 150 -6.16 17.83 9.14
N LEU A 151 -4.91 17.34 9.11
CA LEU A 151 -4.33 16.60 10.23
C LEU A 151 -4.19 17.50 11.46
N THR A 152 -4.76 17.07 12.57
CA THR A 152 -4.50 17.65 13.89
C THR A 152 -3.55 16.73 14.64
N ILE A 153 -2.30 17.15 14.82
CA ILE A 153 -1.30 16.35 15.51
C ILE A 153 -1.66 16.31 16.99
N SER A 154 -1.87 15.12 17.53
CA SER A 154 -1.98 14.90 18.97
C SER A 154 -0.60 15.01 19.62
N ASN A 155 -0.50 15.73 20.73
CA ASN A 155 0.72 15.81 21.54
C ASN A 155 1.00 14.52 22.34
N GLU A 156 0.08 13.56 22.31
CA GLU A 156 0.27 12.25 22.91
C GLU A 156 1.03 11.36 21.95
N THR A 157 2.28 11.07 22.25
CA THR A 157 3.05 10.05 21.51
C THR A 157 2.64 8.70 22.06
N PRO A 158 1.99 7.81 21.27
CA PRO A 158 1.76 6.45 21.72
C PRO A 158 3.12 5.79 21.94
N ILE A 159 3.32 5.25 23.13
CA ILE A 159 4.51 4.44 23.40
C ILE A 159 4.27 3.11 22.72
N PHE A 160 4.84 2.94 21.52
CA PHE A 160 4.89 1.67 20.87
C PHE A 160 6.09 0.90 21.45
N GLU A 161 5.81 -0.01 22.38
CA GLU A 161 6.85 -0.91 22.88
C GLU A 161 7.17 -1.95 21.80
N LYS A 162 8.44 -2.03 21.41
CA LYS A 162 8.95 -3.09 20.56
C LYS A 162 8.84 -4.43 21.30
N SER A 163 7.70 -5.09 21.13
CA SER A 163 7.48 -6.44 21.63
C SER A 163 7.96 -7.46 20.61
N ASP A 164 8.05 -8.72 21.03
CA ASP A 164 8.28 -9.83 20.11
C ASP A 164 7.06 -10.01 19.20
N PHE A 165 7.17 -9.58 17.94
CA PHE A 165 6.12 -9.67 16.92
C PHE A 165 6.02 -11.04 16.26
N SER A 166 6.86 -12.00 16.62
CA SER A 166 6.79 -13.37 16.04
C SER A 166 5.47 -14.09 16.32
N ILE A 167 4.64 -13.55 17.23
CA ILE A 167 3.37 -14.15 17.64
C ILE A 167 2.22 -13.19 17.28
N ALA A 168 1.31 -13.62 16.43
CA ALA A 168 0.19 -12.82 15.92
C ALA A 168 -0.64 -12.15 17.02
N ASN A 169 -0.99 -12.86 18.09
CA ASN A 169 -1.78 -12.28 19.18
C ASN A 169 -1.04 -11.16 19.94
N ARG A 170 0.28 -11.23 20.06
CA ARG A 170 1.09 -10.17 20.68
C ARG A 170 1.14 -8.95 19.76
N LEU A 171 1.38 -9.17 18.47
CA LEU A 171 1.35 -8.09 17.47
C LEU A 171 -0.02 -7.39 17.45
N ILE A 172 -1.13 -8.14 17.38
CA ILE A 172 -2.48 -7.58 17.40
C ILE A 172 -2.73 -6.78 18.69
N SER A 173 -2.29 -7.29 19.85
CA SER A 173 -2.42 -6.58 21.12
C SER A 173 -1.63 -5.25 21.11
N SER A 174 -0.42 -5.24 20.56
CA SER A 174 0.38 -4.01 20.38
C SER A 174 -0.27 -3.06 19.39
N LEU A 175 -0.83 -3.57 18.29
CA LEU A 175 -1.54 -2.75 17.31
C LEU A 175 -2.82 -2.12 17.90
N LYS A 176 -3.52 -2.77 18.83
CA LYS A 176 -4.74 -2.23 19.45
C LYS A 176 -4.51 -0.94 20.22
N VAL A 177 -3.33 -0.71 20.77
CA VAL A 177 -2.97 0.54 21.47
C VAL A 177 -2.41 1.62 20.54
N CYS A 178 -2.09 1.26 19.29
CA CYS A 178 -1.70 2.21 18.25
C CYS A 178 -2.94 2.89 17.67
N ARG A 179 -2.76 4.06 17.07
CA ARG A 179 -3.79 4.81 16.38
C ARG A 179 -3.31 5.25 14.99
N ASN A 180 -4.25 5.63 14.15
CA ASN A 180 -3.97 6.32 12.88
C ASN A 180 -4.39 7.79 13.04
N ASP A 181 -3.43 8.69 13.18
CA ASP A 181 -3.72 10.13 13.39
C ASP A 181 -4.35 10.80 12.15
N LEU A 182 -4.30 10.15 10.99
CA LEU A 182 -4.96 10.61 9.75
C LEU A 182 -6.46 10.25 9.74
N GLU A 183 -6.89 9.24 10.53
CA GLU A 183 -8.25 8.74 10.50
C GLU A 183 -9.31 9.80 10.83
N PRO A 184 -9.18 10.64 11.87
CA PRO A 184 -10.16 11.70 12.15
C PRO A 184 -10.33 12.70 10.99
N ALA A 185 -9.21 13.09 10.35
CA ALA A 185 -9.24 13.98 9.20
C ALA A 185 -9.89 13.33 7.99
N ALA A 186 -9.58 12.06 7.73
CA ALA A 186 -10.18 11.29 6.64
C ALA A 186 -11.68 11.08 6.84
N LEU A 187 -12.14 10.77 8.06
CA LEU A 187 -13.55 10.63 8.42
C LEU A 187 -14.35 11.93 8.20
N ASN A 188 -13.75 13.09 8.46
CA ASN A 188 -14.39 14.38 8.21
C ASN A 188 -14.57 14.65 6.71
N ILE A 189 -13.65 14.19 5.87
CA ILE A 189 -13.70 14.36 4.41
C ILE A 189 -14.62 13.31 3.78
N LEU A 190 -14.54 12.07 4.24
CA LEU A 190 -15.26 10.91 3.71
C LEU A 190 -15.89 10.08 4.86
N PRO A 191 -17.11 10.41 5.29
CA PRO A 191 -17.79 9.71 6.39
C PRO A 191 -18.04 8.21 6.13
N ASP A 192 -18.07 7.76 4.87
CA ASP A 192 -18.26 6.36 4.48
C ASP A 192 -17.21 5.43 5.11
N ILE A 193 -16.02 5.94 5.42
CA ILE A 193 -14.97 5.18 6.14
C ILE A 193 -15.49 4.67 7.49
N SER A 194 -16.33 5.45 8.18
CA SER A 194 -16.95 5.03 9.45
C SER A 194 -17.85 3.80 9.27
N GLN A 195 -18.61 3.75 8.18
CA GLN A 195 -19.45 2.60 7.86
C GLN A 195 -18.60 1.36 7.62
N VAL A 196 -17.53 1.48 6.82
CA VAL A 196 -16.62 0.38 6.54
C VAL A 196 -16.00 -0.17 7.83
N LEU A 197 -15.51 0.71 8.71
CA LEU A 197 -14.93 0.32 10.01
C LEU A 197 -15.96 -0.39 10.90
N SER A 198 -17.20 0.11 10.94
CA SER A 198 -18.29 -0.50 11.71
C SER A 198 -18.64 -1.89 11.21
N VAL A 199 -18.75 -2.05 9.88
CA VAL A 199 -19.06 -3.34 9.24
C VAL A 199 -17.93 -4.34 9.50
N LEU A 200 -16.65 -3.93 9.38
CA LEU A 200 -15.50 -4.78 9.70
C LEU A 200 -15.49 -5.23 11.16
N THR A 201 -15.69 -4.28 12.07
CA THR A 201 -15.65 -4.55 13.51
C THR A 201 -16.74 -5.53 13.95
N ALA A 202 -17.90 -5.51 13.28
CA ALA A 202 -19.01 -6.39 13.56
C ALA A 202 -18.80 -7.84 13.07
N GLN A 203 -17.79 -8.10 12.22
CA GLN A 203 -17.57 -9.45 11.69
C GLN A 203 -17.03 -10.42 12.74
N ALA A 204 -17.57 -11.62 12.74
CA ALA A 204 -17.12 -12.69 13.63
C ALA A 204 -15.65 -13.04 13.36
N GLY A 205 -14.81 -12.99 14.41
CA GLY A 205 -13.37 -13.28 14.31
C GLY A 205 -12.50 -12.11 13.87
N CYS A 206 -13.06 -10.92 13.72
CA CYS A 206 -12.28 -9.68 13.55
C CYS A 206 -11.70 -9.25 14.90
N ASP A 207 -10.38 -9.26 15.01
CA ASP A 207 -9.66 -8.87 16.23
C ASP A 207 -9.27 -7.39 16.25
N LEU A 208 -9.12 -6.78 15.07
CA LEU A 208 -8.79 -5.36 14.88
C LEU A 208 -9.37 -4.89 13.56
N ALA A 209 -10.01 -3.73 13.53
CA ALA A 209 -10.36 -3.00 12.32
C ALA A 209 -9.75 -1.60 12.36
N ARG A 210 -9.19 -1.11 11.24
CA ARG A 210 -8.53 0.19 11.15
C ARG A 210 -8.46 0.71 9.72
N MET A 211 -8.44 2.03 9.57
CA MET A 211 -8.13 2.67 8.30
C MET A 211 -6.63 2.54 7.98
N SER A 212 -6.30 2.24 6.73
CA SER A 212 -4.93 2.17 6.23
C SER A 212 -4.45 3.52 5.71
N GLY A 213 -3.28 3.96 6.18
CA GLY A 213 -2.67 5.21 5.73
C GLY A 213 -3.62 6.41 5.81
N SER A 214 -3.77 7.14 4.71
CA SER A 214 -4.70 8.27 4.59
C SER A 214 -6.13 7.86 4.18
N GLY A 215 -6.40 6.57 4.03
CA GLY A 215 -7.69 6.04 3.59
C GLY A 215 -7.81 6.03 2.05
N ALA A 216 -8.97 5.64 1.47
CA ALA A 216 -10.21 5.23 2.15
C ALA A 216 -10.26 3.72 2.51
N THR A 217 -9.24 2.92 2.14
CA THR A 217 -9.24 1.50 2.48
C THR A 217 -9.12 1.30 3.98
N CYS A 218 -9.94 0.41 4.50
CA CYS A 218 -9.83 -0.13 5.85
C CYS A 218 -9.40 -1.59 5.80
N PHE A 219 -8.74 -2.03 6.86
CA PHE A 219 -8.38 -3.43 7.01
C PHE A 219 -8.90 -4.00 8.32
N GLY A 220 -9.25 -5.29 8.27
CA GLY A 220 -9.55 -6.10 9.45
C GLY A 220 -8.54 -7.21 9.60
N LEU A 221 -8.02 -7.45 10.80
CA LEU A 221 -7.21 -8.62 11.14
C LEU A 221 -8.11 -9.69 11.75
N PHE A 222 -8.00 -10.91 11.23
CA PHE A 222 -8.86 -12.03 11.59
C PHE A 222 -8.07 -13.18 12.21
N LYS A 223 -8.72 -13.93 13.08
CA LYS A 223 -8.15 -15.11 13.77
C LYS A 223 -7.75 -16.23 12.81
N SER A 224 -8.41 -16.32 11.64
CA SER A 224 -8.12 -17.33 10.62
C SER A 224 -8.50 -16.84 9.24
N ARG A 225 -7.90 -17.46 8.23
CA ARG A 225 -8.24 -17.21 6.82
C ARG A 225 -9.70 -17.53 6.54
N ALA A 226 -10.23 -18.62 7.07
CA ALA A 226 -11.63 -18.98 6.89
C ALA A 226 -12.60 -17.93 7.45
N ALA A 227 -12.27 -17.30 8.59
CA ALA A 227 -13.08 -16.22 9.13
C ALA A 227 -13.03 -14.97 8.24
N ALA A 228 -11.86 -14.62 7.70
CA ALA A 228 -11.72 -13.52 6.75
C ALA A 228 -12.48 -13.78 5.45
N ASP A 229 -12.43 -15.00 4.91
CA ASP A 229 -13.14 -15.37 3.68
C ASP A 229 -14.68 -15.35 3.86
N VAL A 230 -15.19 -15.81 5.02
CA VAL A 230 -16.63 -15.72 5.35
C VAL A 230 -17.05 -14.26 5.46
N ALA A 231 -16.29 -13.43 6.17
CA ALA A 231 -16.56 -12.00 6.29
C ALA A 231 -16.53 -11.32 4.92
N ALA A 232 -15.54 -11.65 4.08
CA ALA A 232 -15.45 -11.12 2.72
C ALA A 232 -16.68 -11.43 1.88
N SER A 233 -17.14 -12.68 1.92
CA SER A 233 -18.31 -13.12 1.16
C SER A 233 -19.59 -12.44 1.66
N THR A 234 -19.76 -12.30 2.97
CA THR A 234 -20.91 -11.63 3.59
C THR A 234 -20.96 -10.16 3.19
N ILE A 235 -19.83 -9.48 3.32
CA ILE A 235 -19.74 -8.03 3.01
C ILE A 235 -19.92 -7.78 1.52
N ALA A 236 -19.29 -8.57 0.65
CA ALA A 236 -19.46 -8.43 -0.79
C ALA A 236 -20.90 -8.68 -1.26
N HIS A 237 -21.68 -9.52 -0.55
CA HIS A 237 -23.10 -9.72 -0.82
C HIS A 237 -23.97 -8.54 -0.34
N GLU A 238 -23.64 -7.98 0.83
CA GLU A 238 -24.39 -6.86 1.44
C GLU A 238 -24.06 -5.52 0.78
N PHE A 239 -22.82 -5.33 0.35
CA PHE A 239 -22.28 -4.11 -0.28
C PHE A 239 -21.59 -4.45 -1.62
N PRO A 240 -22.34 -4.81 -2.66
CA PRO A 240 -21.78 -5.29 -3.92
C PRO A 240 -20.94 -4.23 -4.68
N GLU A 241 -21.12 -2.94 -4.34
CA GLU A 241 -20.34 -1.84 -4.87
C GLU A 241 -18.98 -1.66 -4.19
N TRP A 242 -18.74 -2.32 -3.04
CA TRP A 242 -17.46 -2.22 -2.34
C TRP A 242 -16.43 -3.16 -2.93
N TRP A 243 -15.20 -2.70 -2.96
CA TRP A 243 -14.06 -3.58 -3.20
C TRP A 243 -13.68 -4.29 -1.91
N VAL A 244 -13.67 -5.61 -1.95
CA VAL A 244 -13.45 -6.48 -0.78
C VAL A 244 -12.42 -7.54 -1.14
N LYS A 245 -11.35 -7.67 -0.36
CA LYS A 245 -10.26 -8.61 -0.63
C LYS A 245 -9.74 -9.26 0.64
N ALA A 246 -9.95 -10.56 0.81
CA ALA A 246 -9.31 -11.35 1.86
C ALA A 246 -7.94 -11.85 1.38
N MET A 247 -6.92 -11.80 2.26
CA MET A 247 -5.56 -12.22 1.97
C MET A 247 -4.85 -12.73 3.23
N SER A 248 -3.74 -13.44 3.03
CA SER A 248 -2.75 -13.73 4.07
C SER A 248 -1.46 -13.00 3.78
N VAL A 249 -0.84 -12.44 4.78
CA VAL A 249 0.41 -11.68 4.73
C VAL A 249 1.37 -12.17 5.79
#